data_591e48d7e6e66ff38b09979c7373bd84
#
_entry.id   591e48d7e6e66ff38b09979c7373bd84
#
_cell.length_a   1.000
_cell.length_b   1.000
_cell.length_c   1.000
_cell.angle_alpha   90.00
_cell.angle_beta   90.00
_cell.angle_gamma   90.00
#
_symmetry.space_group_name_H-M   'P 1'
#
loop_
_entity.id
_entity.type
_entity.pdbx_description
1 polymer ?
#
loop_
_entity_poly.entity_id
_entity_poly.type
_entity_poly.pdbx_seq_one_letter_code
_entity_poly.pdbx_strand_id
1 'polypeptide(L)'
;MAQLAHMVYFTLKDRTPANTEALVAACRKYLNGHPGTVYFGAGTVVPDLDRPVNVRDFDVALQVVFESRAAHDAYQTAPRHLQFIEENKPNWAQVRVFDADVSA
;
A
#
# COMPACT_ATOMS: atom_id res chain seq x y z
N MET A 1 22.25 -0.09 8.03
CA MET A 1 21.85 0.11 6.64
C MET A 1 20.42 0.59 6.58
N ALA A 2 20.09 1.38 5.61
CA ALA A 2 18.73 1.88 5.47
C ALA A 2 17.78 0.78 4.99
N GLN A 3 16.59 0.77 5.56
CA GLN A 3 15.44 0.05 5.04
C GLN A 3 14.68 0.96 4.09
N LEU A 4 13.85 0.42 3.23
CA LEU A 4 13.01 1.21 2.34
C LEU A 4 11.56 1.11 2.80
N ALA A 5 10.98 2.24 3.21
CA ALA A 5 9.57 2.34 3.56
C ALA A 5 8.77 2.74 2.32
N HIS A 6 7.88 1.84 1.90
CA HIS A 6 7.03 1.98 0.73
C HIS A 6 5.59 2.18 1.20
N MET A 7 5.11 3.42 1.17
CA MET A 7 3.80 3.80 1.67
C MET A 7 2.90 4.18 0.51
N VAL A 8 1.76 3.52 0.37
CA VAL A 8 0.85 3.70 -0.76
C VAL A 8 -0.55 4.02 -0.25
N TYR A 9 -1.17 5.03 -0.84
CA TYR A 9 -2.51 5.46 -0.46
C TYR A 9 -3.40 5.47 -1.70
N PHE A 10 -4.50 4.72 -1.62
CA PHE A 10 -5.43 4.53 -2.73
C PHE A 10 -6.72 5.29 -2.48
N THR A 11 -7.19 6.01 -3.49
CA THR A 11 -8.54 6.54 -3.54
C THR A 11 -9.29 5.81 -4.64
N LEU A 12 -10.45 5.26 -4.34
CA LEU A 12 -11.22 4.43 -5.27
C LEU A 12 -12.16 5.29 -6.11
N LYS A 13 -12.47 4.83 -7.31
CA LYS A 13 -13.52 5.42 -8.16
C LYS A 13 -14.89 5.17 -7.56
N ASP A 14 -15.18 3.92 -7.24
CA ASP A 14 -16.41 3.49 -6.57
C ASP A 14 -16.11 3.28 -5.09
N ARG A 15 -16.37 4.31 -4.30
CA ARG A 15 -15.94 4.43 -2.90
C ARG A 15 -16.98 3.87 -1.96
N THR A 16 -17.15 2.55 -1.98
CA THR A 16 -18.07 1.86 -1.06
C THR A 16 -17.27 1.12 0.03
N PRO A 17 -17.88 0.87 1.21
CA PRO A 17 -17.24 0.04 2.23
C PRO A 17 -16.84 -1.34 1.70
N ALA A 18 -17.69 -1.96 0.87
CA ALA A 18 -17.38 -3.27 0.30
C ALA A 18 -16.14 -3.23 -0.60
N ASN A 19 -15.99 -2.19 -1.44
CA ASN A 19 -14.83 -2.06 -2.32
C ASN A 19 -13.57 -1.72 -1.53
N THR A 20 -13.67 -0.92 -0.48
CA THR A 20 -12.56 -0.63 0.42
C THR A 20 -12.06 -1.92 1.10
N GLU A 21 -12.97 -2.71 1.65
CA GLU A 21 -12.63 -4.01 2.26
C GLU A 21 -12.01 -4.97 1.24
N ALA A 22 -12.54 -5.00 0.02
CA ALA A 22 -12.02 -5.86 -1.03
C ALA A 22 -10.57 -5.50 -1.40
N LEU A 23 -10.24 -4.21 -1.47
CA LEU A 23 -8.88 -3.79 -1.76
C LEU A 23 -7.92 -4.10 -0.60
N VAL A 24 -8.36 -3.90 0.65
CA VAL A 24 -7.55 -4.30 1.82
C VAL A 24 -7.25 -5.79 1.77
N ALA A 25 -8.26 -6.62 1.48
CA ALA A 25 -8.09 -8.07 1.36
C ALA A 25 -7.13 -8.45 0.22
N ALA A 26 -7.23 -7.76 -0.91
CA ALA A 26 -6.33 -7.98 -2.05
C ALA A 26 -4.87 -7.62 -1.69
N CYS A 27 -4.65 -6.52 -0.96
CA CYS A 27 -3.34 -6.17 -0.45
C CYS A 27 -2.75 -7.31 0.39
N ARG A 28 -3.53 -7.85 1.31
CA ARG A 28 -3.09 -8.96 2.16
C ARG A 28 -2.79 -10.22 1.36
N LYS A 29 -3.59 -10.50 0.35
CA LYS A 29 -3.44 -11.70 -0.47
C LYS A 29 -2.20 -11.66 -1.36
N TYR A 30 -1.95 -10.53 -2.02
CA TYR A 30 -0.95 -10.44 -3.08
C TYR A 30 0.35 -9.77 -2.65
N LEU A 31 0.31 -8.90 -1.63
CA LEU A 31 1.42 -8.01 -1.32
C LEU A 31 2.11 -8.33 0.00
N ASN A 32 1.61 -9.30 0.75
CA ASN A 32 2.23 -9.76 1.98
C ASN A 32 3.17 -10.93 1.71
N GLY A 33 4.25 -11.00 2.49
CA GLY A 33 5.13 -12.17 2.48
C GLY A 33 6.14 -12.22 1.33
N HIS A 34 6.39 -11.12 0.64
CA HIS A 34 7.44 -11.07 -0.37
C HIS A 34 8.83 -11.10 0.28
N PRO A 35 9.83 -11.72 -0.38
CA PRO A 35 11.19 -11.77 0.16
C PRO A 35 11.72 -10.38 0.52
N GLY A 36 12.34 -10.27 1.69
CA GLY A 36 12.90 -9.01 2.17
C GLY A 36 11.91 -8.07 2.85
N THR A 37 10.65 -8.48 3.03
CA THR A 37 9.66 -7.71 3.77
C THR A 37 9.99 -7.73 5.26
N VAL A 38 10.16 -6.55 5.84
CA VAL A 38 10.38 -6.37 7.28
C VAL A 38 9.05 -6.12 7.99
N TYR A 39 8.18 -5.35 7.39
CA TYR A 39 6.85 -5.05 7.91
C TYR A 39 5.86 -4.94 6.78
N PHE A 40 4.66 -5.43 7.01
CA PHE A 40 3.52 -5.27 6.10
C PHE A 40 2.28 -4.88 6.89
N GLY A 41 1.53 -3.91 6.38
CA GLY A 41 0.22 -3.55 6.92
C GLY A 41 -0.67 -3.00 5.82
N ALA A 42 -1.96 -3.27 5.92
CA ALA A 42 -2.97 -2.70 5.04
C ALA A 42 -4.20 -2.38 5.87
N GLY A 43 -4.85 -1.26 5.58
CA GLY A 43 -6.00 -0.83 6.34
C GLY A 43 -6.63 0.41 5.76
N THR A 44 -7.39 1.12 6.59
CA THR A 44 -8.24 2.24 6.16
C THR A 44 -7.87 3.51 6.92
N VAL A 45 -8.39 4.64 6.43
CA VAL A 45 -8.21 5.95 7.08
C VAL A 45 -8.79 5.92 8.50
N VAL A 46 -8.16 6.67 9.40
CA VAL A 46 -8.69 6.90 10.75
C VAL A 46 -9.57 8.16 10.68
N PRO A 47 -10.90 8.03 10.71
CA PRO A 47 -11.79 9.13 10.34
C PRO A 47 -11.84 10.28 11.34
N ASP A 48 -11.56 10.02 12.62
CA ASP A 48 -11.62 11.04 13.67
C ASP A 48 -10.29 11.76 13.92
N LEU A 49 -9.21 11.36 13.23
CA LEU A 49 -7.96 12.11 13.26
C LEU A 49 -7.99 13.15 12.14
N ASP A 50 -8.52 14.32 12.45
CA ASP A 50 -8.87 15.34 11.47
C ASP A 50 -8.20 16.70 11.73
N ARG A 51 -7.00 16.68 12.32
CA ARG A 51 -6.21 17.91 12.49
C ARG A 51 -5.90 18.52 11.13
N PRO A 52 -5.59 19.83 11.05
CA PRO A 52 -5.26 20.47 9.77
C PRO A 52 -4.15 19.77 8.98
N VAL A 53 -3.23 19.07 9.65
CA VAL A 53 -2.13 18.34 9.00
C VAL A 53 -2.50 16.94 8.57
N ASN A 54 -3.67 16.42 8.97
CA ASN A 54 -4.10 15.08 8.56
C ASN A 54 -4.63 15.10 7.14
N VAL A 55 -4.08 14.23 6.30
CA VAL A 55 -4.59 13.97 4.95
C VAL A 55 -5.51 12.76 5.04
N ARG A 56 -6.78 12.94 4.69
CA ARG A 56 -7.81 11.90 4.85
C ARG A 56 -8.56 11.60 3.55
N ASP A 57 -7.99 11.99 2.41
CA ASP A 57 -8.62 11.86 1.10
C ASP A 57 -8.26 10.52 0.42
N PHE A 58 -8.08 9.48 1.21
CA PHE A 58 -7.79 8.13 0.71
C PHE A 58 -8.72 7.12 1.36
N ASP A 59 -8.86 5.94 0.73
CA ASP A 59 -9.70 4.86 1.23
C ASP A 59 -8.89 3.73 1.84
N VAL A 60 -7.75 3.38 1.24
CA VAL A 60 -6.89 2.28 1.68
C VAL A 60 -5.45 2.75 1.82
N ALA A 61 -4.82 2.37 2.91
CA ALA A 61 -3.41 2.56 3.16
C ALA A 61 -2.69 1.22 3.10
N LEU A 62 -1.59 1.19 2.36
CA LEU A 62 -0.68 0.05 2.29
C LEU A 62 0.69 0.49 2.80
N GLN A 63 1.24 -0.25 3.74
CA GLN A 63 2.57 0.03 4.27
C GLN A 63 3.43 -1.22 4.16
N VAL A 64 4.48 -1.14 3.37
CA VAL A 64 5.44 -2.22 3.23
C VAL A 64 6.83 -1.66 3.49
N VAL A 65 7.55 -2.25 4.43
CA VAL A 65 8.95 -1.88 4.68
C VAL A 65 9.82 -3.04 4.23
N PHE A 66 10.78 -2.73 3.36
CA PHE A 66 11.73 -3.70 2.83
C PHE A 66 13.09 -3.53 3.49
N GLU A 67 13.83 -4.63 3.62
CA GLU A 67 15.20 -4.61 4.17
C GLU A 67 16.18 -3.83 3.32
N SER A 68 15.87 -3.65 2.01
CA SER A 68 16.79 -3.02 1.06
C SER A 68 16.04 -2.51 -0.17
N ARG A 69 16.70 -1.67 -0.95
CA ARG A 69 16.23 -1.25 -2.26
C ARG A 69 16.08 -2.44 -3.21
N ALA A 70 17.00 -3.40 -3.14
CA ALA A 70 16.94 -4.58 -4.01
C ALA A 70 15.68 -5.41 -3.74
N ALA A 71 15.29 -5.57 -2.47
CA ALA A 71 14.07 -6.28 -2.11
C ALA A 71 12.81 -5.54 -2.65
N HIS A 72 12.78 -4.22 -2.52
CA HIS A 72 11.71 -3.39 -3.09
C HIS A 72 11.63 -3.58 -4.61
N ASP A 73 12.75 -3.52 -5.31
CA ASP A 73 12.77 -3.62 -6.76
C ASP A 73 12.29 -5.00 -7.25
N ALA A 74 12.67 -6.07 -6.55
CA ALA A 74 12.20 -7.41 -6.84
C ALA A 74 10.68 -7.54 -6.63
N TYR A 75 10.16 -6.93 -5.56
CA TYR A 75 8.73 -6.88 -5.28
C TYR A 75 7.95 -6.21 -6.41
N GLN A 76 8.45 -5.11 -6.97
CA GLN A 76 7.76 -4.35 -8.01
C GLN A 76 7.49 -5.18 -9.27
N THR A 77 8.34 -6.14 -9.59
CA THR A 77 8.19 -6.98 -10.78
C THR A 77 7.70 -8.40 -10.48
N ALA A 78 7.45 -8.72 -9.22
CA ALA A 78 6.97 -10.04 -8.83
C ALA A 78 5.61 -10.35 -9.46
N PRO A 79 5.36 -11.59 -9.93
CA PRO A 79 4.09 -11.94 -10.56
C PRO A 79 2.87 -11.64 -9.71
N ARG A 80 2.94 -11.88 -8.40
CA ARG A 80 1.81 -11.58 -7.48
C ARG A 80 1.53 -10.08 -7.43
N HIS A 81 2.55 -9.22 -7.45
CA HIS A 81 2.38 -7.78 -7.46
C HIS A 81 1.73 -7.32 -8.77
N LEU A 82 2.18 -7.86 -9.91
CA LEU A 82 1.60 -7.51 -11.21
C LEU A 82 0.15 -7.96 -11.31
N GLN A 83 -0.18 -9.12 -10.77
CA GLN A 83 -1.57 -9.61 -10.72
C GLN A 83 -2.46 -8.71 -9.86
N PHE A 84 -1.95 -8.25 -8.72
CA PHE A 84 -2.65 -7.29 -7.87
C PHE A 84 -3.02 -6.03 -8.65
N ILE A 85 -2.07 -5.47 -9.38
CA ILE A 85 -2.31 -4.26 -10.19
C ILE A 85 -3.38 -4.54 -11.24
N GLU A 86 -3.24 -5.63 -11.99
CA GLU A 86 -4.18 -5.97 -13.06
C GLU A 86 -5.61 -6.09 -12.55
N GLU A 87 -5.81 -6.75 -11.41
CA GLU A 87 -7.14 -6.99 -10.86
C GLU A 87 -7.76 -5.76 -10.22
N ASN A 88 -6.97 -4.85 -9.66
CA ASN A 88 -7.49 -3.78 -8.81
C ASN A 88 -7.40 -2.38 -9.42
N LYS A 89 -6.45 -2.14 -10.31
CA LYS A 89 -6.24 -0.81 -10.93
C LYS A 89 -7.50 -0.23 -11.59
N PRO A 90 -8.40 -1.02 -12.21
CA PRO A 90 -9.60 -0.44 -12.84
C PRO A 90 -10.47 0.39 -11.89
N ASN A 91 -10.45 0.14 -10.59
CA ASN A 91 -11.21 0.92 -9.61
C ASN A 91 -10.38 2.00 -8.89
N TRP A 92 -9.14 2.26 -9.29
CA TRP A 92 -8.33 3.31 -8.66
C TRP A 92 -8.59 4.66 -9.32
N ALA A 93 -9.03 5.66 -8.55
CA ALA A 93 -9.12 7.04 -8.98
C ALA A 93 -7.77 7.74 -8.84
N GLN A 94 -7.04 7.42 -7.73
CA GLN A 94 -5.73 8.01 -7.45
C GLN A 94 -4.90 7.04 -6.64
N VAL A 95 -3.61 6.96 -6.95
CA VAL A 95 -2.63 6.23 -6.15
C VAL A 95 -1.47 7.18 -5.87
N ARG A 96 -1.13 7.31 -4.58
CA ARG A 96 0.01 8.12 -4.15
C ARG A 96 1.02 7.22 -3.44
N VAL A 97 2.26 7.31 -3.87
CA VAL A 97 3.36 6.48 -3.34
C VAL A 97 4.38 7.37 -2.69
N PHE A 98 4.77 7.01 -1.48
CA PHE A 98 5.83 7.69 -0.73
C PHE A 98 6.90 6.66 -0.39
N ASP A 99 8.02 6.76 -1.08
CA ASP A 99 9.18 5.89 -0.84
C ASP A 99 10.24 6.67 -0.10
N ALA A 100 10.71 6.13 1.02
CA ALA A 100 11.71 6.78 1.86
C ALA A 100 12.72 5.77 2.38
N ASP A 101 13.98 6.19 2.45
CA ASP A 101 14.98 5.43 3.19
C ASP A 101 14.83 5.74 4.67
N VAL A 102 14.70 4.70 5.49
CA VAL A 102 14.51 4.84 6.92
C VAL A 102 15.47 3.93 7.68
N SER A 103 15.82 4.35 8.89
CA SER A 103 16.64 3.54 9.80
C SER A 103 16.25 3.83 11.23
N ALA A 104 16.38 2.84 12.08
CA ALA A 104 16.12 3.01 13.52
C ALA A 104 17.34 3.60 14.23
#